data_12de2eb63edf62acb77c3820fbabdae0
#
_entry.id   12de2eb63edf62acb77c3820fbabdae0
#
_cell.length_a   1.000
_cell.length_b   1.000
_cell.length_c   1.000
_cell.angle_alpha   90.00
_cell.angle_beta   90.00
_cell.angle_gamma   90.00
#
_symmetry.space_group_name_H-M   'P 1'
#
loop_
_entity.id
_entity.type
_entity.pdbx_description
1 polymer ?
#
loop_
_entity_poly.entity_id
_entity_poly.type
_entity_poly.pdbx_seq_one_letter_code
_entity_poly.pdbx_strand_id
1 'polypeptide(L)'
;RDPEMSRGLGDVYKRQLDDLMTEFDRQKKSNAPIMQAYHGVDVLIIDDIQNIIGKRASVDYFFQLMDEFIRNNKKVVIAADRAPKDLSMDERLTSRFNAGMLCLVAEPSYEMKYKILQRYYENTIVAAPEAGDDSLLAAYGGDGGHLTDEHFKHMAEVSGTNIRELESFCERCAGEAGDREREGGELTFDDIDAIASQYFDTSAKKINVQTVQSVIEEQYGVTHEELIGPRRNANIAKARHIAIYLAIEMCEMTTTAVGAEFGNRNHSTVSTSYKKVQKMIQEDRTVTEDLKSLRDKITLRS
;
A
#
# COMPACT_ATOMS: atom_id res chain seq x y z
N ARG A 1 -6.72 15.26 18.61
CA ARG A 1 -5.50 15.59 19.40
C ARG A 1 -4.97 14.31 19.96
N ASP A 2 -3.93 13.77 19.38
CA ASP A 2 -3.22 12.64 19.95
C ASP A 2 -2.08 13.20 20.84
N PRO A 3 -2.18 13.12 22.18
CA PRO A 3 -1.22 13.78 23.09
C PRO A 3 0.16 13.11 23.10
N GLU A 4 0.32 11.93 22.52
CA GLU A 4 1.58 11.18 22.58
C GLU A 4 2.56 11.46 21.44
N MET A 5 2.10 12.01 20.32
CA MET A 5 2.95 12.35 19.16
C MET A 5 3.69 13.70 19.29
N SER A 6 3.42 14.49 20.32
CA SER A 6 3.98 15.85 20.46
C SER A 6 5.32 15.93 21.20
N ARG A 7 5.87 14.83 21.69
CA ARG A 7 7.16 14.84 22.41
C ARG A 7 8.34 14.86 21.45
N GLY A 8 8.72 16.06 21.02
CA GLY A 8 9.97 16.31 20.30
C GLY A 8 9.90 16.97 18.92
N LEU A 9 8.69 17.23 18.39
CA LEU A 9 8.49 17.83 17.05
C LEU A 9 7.98 19.28 17.06
N GLY A 10 7.76 19.90 18.24
CA GLY A 10 7.08 21.20 18.33
C GLY A 10 5.56 21.07 18.10
N ASP A 11 4.86 22.19 17.90
CA ASP A 11 3.42 22.17 17.61
C ASP A 11 3.18 21.67 16.16
N VAL A 12 2.72 20.41 16.04
CA VAL A 12 2.32 19.80 14.77
C VAL A 12 0.87 20.11 14.48
N TYR A 13 0.61 20.69 13.31
CA TYR A 13 -0.71 21.03 12.87
C TYR A 13 -1.10 20.25 11.61
N LYS A 14 -2.01 19.27 11.76
CA LYS A 14 -2.59 18.53 10.63
C LYS A 14 -3.84 19.26 10.18
N ARG A 15 -3.92 19.66 8.92
CA ARG A 15 -5.11 20.24 8.29
C ARG A 15 -5.50 19.45 7.05
N GLN A 16 -6.80 19.22 6.92
CA GLN A 16 -7.38 18.84 5.64
C GLN A 16 -7.42 20.07 4.72
N LEU A 17 -7.37 19.85 3.45
CA LEU A 17 -7.31 20.92 2.44
C LEU A 17 -8.50 21.88 2.53
N ASP A 18 -9.70 21.38 2.87
CA ASP A 18 -10.91 22.20 3.01
C ASP A 18 -10.80 23.22 4.16
N ASP A 19 -10.10 22.85 5.24
CA ASP A 19 -9.79 23.79 6.32
C ASP A 19 -8.86 24.90 5.86
N LEU A 20 -7.85 24.57 5.04
CA LEU A 20 -6.95 25.56 4.43
C LEU A 20 -7.69 26.49 3.50
N MET A 21 -8.66 25.99 2.74
CA MET A 21 -9.49 26.81 1.85
C MET A 21 -10.44 27.72 2.63
N THR A 22 -11.00 27.24 3.71
CA THR A 22 -11.81 28.05 4.62
C THR A 22 -10.98 29.19 5.23
N GLU A 23 -9.75 28.90 5.66
CA GLU A 23 -8.84 29.92 6.20
C GLU A 23 -8.39 30.91 5.11
N PHE A 24 -8.16 30.46 3.88
CA PHE A 24 -7.90 31.33 2.74
C PHE A 24 -9.02 32.34 2.50
N ASP A 25 -10.27 31.88 2.49
CA ASP A 25 -11.44 32.76 2.30
C ASP A 25 -11.58 33.75 3.43
N ARG A 26 -11.28 33.35 4.67
CA ARG A 26 -11.28 34.20 5.85
C ARG A 26 -10.20 35.26 5.79
N GLN A 27 -8.97 34.89 5.42
CA GLN A 27 -7.86 35.83 5.26
C GLN A 27 -8.10 36.82 4.14
N LYS A 28 -8.64 36.38 2.99
CA LYS A 28 -9.02 37.29 1.90
C LYS A 28 -10.02 38.35 2.30
N LYS A 29 -10.93 38.04 3.24
CA LYS A 29 -11.91 39.00 3.80
C LYS A 29 -11.28 39.95 4.83
N SER A 30 -10.30 39.48 5.61
CA SER A 30 -9.69 40.23 6.71
C SER A 30 -8.43 41.01 6.35
N ASN A 31 -7.84 40.73 5.16
CA ASN A 31 -6.55 41.28 4.72
C ASN A 31 -5.39 41.01 5.72
N ALA A 32 -5.49 39.94 6.52
CA ALA A 32 -4.52 39.57 7.55
C ALA A 32 -3.30 38.83 6.94
N PRO A 33 -2.11 38.95 7.55
CA PRO A 33 -0.93 38.17 7.12
C PRO A 33 -1.18 36.68 7.20
N ILE A 34 -0.71 35.93 6.19
CA ILE A 34 -0.91 34.47 6.07
C ILE A 34 -0.44 33.75 7.35
N MET A 35 0.70 34.11 7.90
CA MET A 35 1.27 33.48 9.09
C MET A 35 0.51 33.75 10.39
N GLN A 36 -0.43 34.66 10.40
CA GLN A 36 -1.20 34.97 11.63
C GLN A 36 -2.06 33.75 12.07
N ALA A 37 -2.62 33.00 11.11
CA ALA A 37 -3.39 31.80 11.38
C ALA A 37 -2.53 30.61 11.83
N TYR A 38 -1.22 30.64 11.54
CA TYR A 38 -0.25 29.59 11.83
C TYR A 38 0.78 29.98 12.87
N HIS A 39 0.44 30.97 13.71
CA HIS A 39 1.30 31.37 14.83
C HIS A 39 1.47 30.21 15.81
N GLY A 40 2.72 29.89 16.16
CA GLY A 40 3.05 28.76 17.02
C GLY A 40 3.11 27.40 16.33
N VAL A 41 2.78 27.29 15.04
CA VAL A 41 2.90 26.04 14.27
C VAL A 41 4.30 25.89 13.73
N ASP A 42 4.99 24.81 14.07
CA ASP A 42 6.34 24.49 13.60
C ASP A 42 6.33 23.51 12.42
N VAL A 43 5.34 22.64 12.36
CA VAL A 43 5.17 21.64 11.28
C VAL A 43 3.75 21.70 10.76
N LEU A 44 3.60 21.93 9.46
CA LEU A 44 2.32 21.89 8.75
C LEU A 44 2.23 20.60 7.95
N ILE A 45 1.21 19.79 8.19
CA ILE A 45 0.93 18.57 7.43
C ILE A 45 -0.32 18.81 6.59
N ILE A 46 -0.20 18.62 5.28
CA ILE A 46 -1.29 18.80 4.32
C ILE A 46 -1.53 17.49 3.60
N ASP A 47 -2.75 17.01 3.67
CA ASP A 47 -3.20 15.79 3.02
C ASP A 47 -3.95 16.10 1.73
N ASP A 48 -3.93 15.16 0.77
CA ASP A 48 -4.70 15.22 -0.47
C ASP A 48 -4.46 16.48 -1.31
N ILE A 49 -3.20 16.91 -1.47
CA ILE A 49 -2.84 18.14 -2.19
C ILE A 49 -3.38 18.18 -3.63
N GLN A 50 -3.66 17.02 -4.26
CA GLN A 50 -4.24 16.93 -5.60
C GLN A 50 -5.59 17.67 -5.71
N ASN A 51 -6.30 17.89 -4.61
CA ASN A 51 -7.61 18.55 -4.60
C ASN A 51 -7.54 20.09 -4.86
N ILE A 52 -6.34 20.70 -4.85
CA ILE A 52 -6.17 22.11 -5.30
C ILE A 52 -5.94 22.23 -6.82
N ILE A 53 -5.71 21.14 -7.52
CA ILE A 53 -5.44 21.17 -8.97
C ILE A 53 -6.59 21.81 -9.71
N GLY A 54 -6.28 22.71 -10.64
CA GLY A 54 -7.27 23.48 -11.40
C GLY A 54 -7.86 24.69 -10.66
N LYS A 55 -7.61 24.86 -9.37
CA LYS A 55 -8.08 26.00 -8.56
C LYS A 55 -6.95 27.03 -8.41
N ARG A 56 -6.77 27.92 -9.39
CA ARG A 56 -5.63 28.85 -9.46
C ARG A 56 -5.41 29.67 -8.18
N ALA A 57 -6.48 30.22 -7.60
CA ALA A 57 -6.37 30.98 -6.36
C ALA A 57 -5.87 30.14 -5.16
N SER A 58 -6.29 28.88 -5.07
CA SER A 58 -5.85 27.93 -4.06
C SER A 58 -4.38 27.56 -4.24
N VAL A 59 -3.96 27.36 -5.47
CA VAL A 59 -2.54 27.08 -5.84
C VAL A 59 -1.65 28.26 -5.45
N ASP A 60 -2.05 29.49 -5.80
CA ASP A 60 -1.28 30.70 -5.48
C ASP A 60 -1.20 30.94 -3.95
N TYR A 61 -2.29 30.73 -3.21
CA TYR A 61 -2.29 30.80 -1.75
C TYR A 61 -1.39 29.75 -1.11
N PHE A 62 -1.51 28.50 -1.56
CA PHE A 62 -0.69 27.42 -1.06
C PHE A 62 0.80 27.65 -1.33
N PHE A 63 1.13 28.18 -2.49
CA PHE A 63 2.51 28.55 -2.84
C PHE A 63 3.06 29.61 -1.86
N GLN A 64 2.29 30.67 -1.58
CA GLN A 64 2.66 31.71 -0.63
C GLN A 64 2.82 31.15 0.79
N LEU A 65 1.90 30.32 1.24
CA LEU A 65 1.95 29.66 2.56
C LEU A 65 3.21 28.82 2.70
N MET A 66 3.53 28.01 1.70
CA MET A 66 4.72 27.17 1.69
C MET A 66 6.01 28.00 1.72
N ASP A 67 6.06 29.09 0.95
CA ASP A 67 7.20 30.02 0.95
C ASP A 67 7.40 30.69 2.33
N GLU A 68 6.31 31.10 2.98
CA GLU A 68 6.36 31.68 4.33
C GLU A 68 6.86 30.66 5.37
N PHE A 69 6.39 29.41 5.31
CA PHE A 69 6.88 28.35 6.20
C PHE A 69 8.37 28.11 6.01
N ILE A 70 8.83 27.98 4.76
CA ILE A 70 10.24 27.78 4.44
C ILE A 70 11.11 28.97 4.91
N ARG A 71 10.68 30.21 4.65
CA ARG A 71 11.40 31.42 5.09
C ARG A 71 11.53 31.52 6.60
N ASN A 72 10.53 31.05 7.33
CA ASN A 72 10.53 31.03 8.80
C ASN A 72 11.18 29.76 9.38
N ASN A 73 11.89 28.98 8.54
CA ASN A 73 12.57 27.75 8.93
C ASN A 73 11.64 26.70 9.57
N LYS A 74 10.38 26.70 9.16
CA LYS A 74 9.34 25.76 9.57
C LYS A 74 9.24 24.62 8.55
N LYS A 75 8.61 23.51 8.95
CA LYS A 75 8.50 22.31 8.11
C LYS A 75 7.13 22.18 7.48
N VAL A 76 7.09 21.71 6.24
CA VAL A 76 5.85 21.36 5.54
C VAL A 76 5.96 19.90 5.09
N VAL A 77 4.97 19.10 5.42
CA VAL A 77 4.81 17.72 4.97
C VAL A 77 3.56 17.66 4.10
N ILE A 78 3.68 17.10 2.91
CA ILE A 78 2.60 17.06 1.92
C ILE A 78 2.37 15.61 1.53
N ALA A 79 1.12 15.16 1.59
CA ALA A 79 0.69 13.89 1.05
C ALA A 79 -0.08 14.09 -0.26
N ALA A 80 0.09 13.16 -1.19
CA ALA A 80 -0.55 13.15 -2.50
C ALA A 80 -0.79 11.72 -2.97
N ASP A 81 -1.79 11.52 -3.81
CA ASP A 81 -2.12 10.22 -4.41
C ASP A 81 -1.14 9.79 -5.52
N ARG A 82 -0.30 10.71 -6.00
CA ARG A 82 0.66 10.48 -7.09
C ARG A 82 1.90 11.36 -6.96
N ALA A 83 2.93 11.05 -7.74
CA ALA A 83 4.18 11.82 -7.75
C ALA A 83 3.98 13.26 -8.27
N PRO A 84 4.80 14.24 -7.83
CA PRO A 84 4.66 15.64 -8.24
C PRO A 84 4.64 15.86 -9.75
N LYS A 85 5.39 15.07 -10.52
CA LYS A 85 5.42 15.11 -11.99
C LYS A 85 4.08 14.74 -12.65
N ASP A 86 3.26 13.92 -11.95
CA ASP A 86 2.00 13.37 -12.43
C ASP A 86 0.78 14.16 -11.91
N LEU A 87 1.03 15.18 -11.08
CA LEU A 87 -0.01 16.01 -10.47
C LEU A 87 -0.56 17.11 -11.40
N SER A 88 -0.04 17.28 -12.62
CA SER A 88 -0.46 18.36 -13.54
C SER A 88 -0.55 19.75 -12.89
N MET A 89 0.38 20.04 -11.98
CA MET A 89 0.48 21.29 -11.25
C MET A 89 1.39 22.30 -11.96
N ASP A 90 1.33 23.57 -11.51
CA ASP A 90 2.25 24.63 -11.90
C ASP A 90 3.72 24.20 -11.68
N GLU A 91 4.59 24.45 -12.66
CA GLU A 91 6.02 24.09 -12.60
C GLU A 91 6.72 24.63 -11.35
N ARG A 92 6.29 25.80 -10.84
CA ARG A 92 6.82 26.41 -9.62
C ARG A 92 6.61 25.52 -8.40
N LEU A 93 5.40 24.92 -8.25
CA LEU A 93 5.09 23.99 -7.16
C LEU A 93 5.82 22.66 -7.34
N THR A 94 5.79 22.12 -8.55
CA THR A 94 6.51 20.87 -8.87
C THR A 94 7.99 20.99 -8.58
N SER A 95 8.62 22.12 -8.93
CA SER A 95 10.00 22.40 -8.63
C SER A 95 10.28 22.46 -7.12
N ARG A 96 9.39 23.07 -6.33
CA ARG A 96 9.49 23.14 -4.86
C ARG A 96 9.36 21.77 -4.22
N PHE A 97 8.43 20.95 -4.68
CA PHE A 97 8.27 19.58 -4.17
C PHE A 97 9.50 18.72 -4.48
N ASN A 98 10.06 18.86 -5.68
CA ASN A 98 11.27 18.14 -6.08
C ASN A 98 12.54 18.62 -5.36
N ALA A 99 12.56 19.84 -4.84
CA ALA A 99 13.65 20.34 -4.00
C ALA A 99 13.60 19.78 -2.56
N GLY A 100 12.45 19.21 -2.16
CA GLY A 100 12.27 18.55 -0.87
C GLY A 100 12.64 17.07 -0.93
N MET A 101 12.32 16.36 0.17
CA MET A 101 12.43 14.90 0.24
C MET A 101 11.16 14.26 -0.32
N LEU A 102 11.28 13.47 -1.37
CA LEU A 102 10.18 12.68 -1.92
C LEU A 102 10.25 11.25 -1.35
N CYS A 103 9.16 10.82 -0.73
CA CYS A 103 9.00 9.46 -0.19
C CYS A 103 7.84 8.78 -0.90
N LEU A 104 8.11 7.64 -1.52
CA LEU A 104 7.07 6.78 -2.04
C LEU A 104 6.52 5.90 -0.91
N VAL A 105 5.20 5.97 -0.70
CA VAL A 105 4.48 4.99 0.11
C VAL A 105 4.00 3.90 -0.85
N ALA A 106 4.67 2.76 -0.80
CA ALA A 106 4.32 1.61 -1.65
C ALA A 106 3.07 0.90 -1.13
N GLU A 107 2.43 0.13 -2.00
CA GLU A 107 1.36 -0.79 -1.60
C GLU A 107 1.87 -1.77 -0.55
N PRO A 108 1.03 -2.18 0.42
CA PRO A 108 1.44 -3.07 1.48
C PRO A 108 1.75 -4.47 0.93
N SER A 109 2.92 -5.00 1.30
CA SER A 109 3.26 -6.41 1.06
C SER A 109 2.40 -7.33 1.93
N TYR A 110 2.38 -8.63 1.60
CA TYR A 110 1.72 -9.65 2.43
C TYR A 110 2.08 -9.52 3.92
N GLU A 111 3.37 -9.43 4.25
CA GLU A 111 3.82 -9.29 5.63
C GLU A 111 3.33 -7.99 6.29
N MET A 112 3.22 -6.92 5.50
CA MET A 112 2.70 -5.65 5.99
C MET A 112 1.19 -5.72 6.21
N LYS A 113 0.42 -6.31 5.29
CA LYS A 113 -1.02 -6.55 5.44
C LYS A 113 -1.31 -7.36 6.71
N TYR A 114 -0.59 -8.46 6.90
CA TYR A 114 -0.69 -9.28 8.11
C TYR A 114 -0.48 -8.46 9.40
N LYS A 115 0.59 -7.65 9.46
CA LYS A 115 0.85 -6.80 10.64
C LYS A 115 -0.18 -5.69 10.83
N ILE A 116 -0.70 -5.13 9.74
CA ILE A 116 -1.77 -4.11 9.79
C ILE A 116 -3.03 -4.73 10.39
N LEU A 117 -3.45 -5.89 9.90
CA LEU A 117 -4.62 -6.62 10.39
C LEU A 117 -4.51 -6.94 11.88
N GLN A 118 -3.38 -7.49 12.33
CA GLN A 118 -3.15 -7.79 13.74
C GLN A 118 -3.23 -6.53 14.60
N ARG A 119 -2.50 -5.46 14.24
CA ARG A 119 -2.49 -4.22 15.00
C ARG A 119 -3.84 -3.53 15.03
N TYR A 120 -4.55 -3.55 13.90
CA TYR A 120 -5.88 -2.98 13.82
C TYR A 120 -6.84 -3.73 14.74
N TYR A 121 -6.82 -5.06 14.69
CA TYR A 121 -7.63 -5.90 15.57
C TYR A 121 -7.33 -5.64 17.06
N GLU A 122 -6.05 -5.67 17.45
CA GLU A 122 -5.63 -5.45 18.84
C GLU A 122 -6.03 -4.06 19.36
N ASN A 123 -5.77 -3.00 18.57
CA ASN A 123 -5.96 -1.63 19.03
C ASN A 123 -7.40 -1.11 18.90
N THR A 124 -8.15 -1.59 17.92
CA THR A 124 -9.47 -1.04 17.60
C THR A 124 -10.59 -1.97 18.04
N ILE A 125 -10.38 -3.27 17.95
CA ILE A 125 -11.44 -4.26 18.22
C ILE A 125 -11.33 -4.78 19.65
N VAL A 126 -10.14 -5.19 20.09
CA VAL A 126 -9.92 -5.75 21.43
C VAL A 126 -9.81 -4.67 22.49
N ALA A 127 -9.11 -3.56 22.20
CA ALA A 127 -8.87 -2.47 23.17
C ALA A 127 -10.00 -1.45 23.28
N ALA A 128 -11.00 -1.48 22.42
CA ALA A 128 -12.09 -0.48 22.31
C ALA A 128 -13.25 -0.54 23.33
N PRO A 129 -13.39 -1.51 24.25
CA PRO A 129 -14.56 -1.55 25.17
C PRO A 129 -14.72 -0.35 26.08
N GLU A 130 -13.72 0.55 26.22
CA GLU A 130 -13.73 1.64 27.20
C GLU A 130 -14.05 3.04 26.62
N ALA A 131 -14.04 3.22 25.32
CA ALA A 131 -14.35 4.51 24.67
C ALA A 131 -15.64 4.39 23.88
N GLY A 132 -16.72 5.04 24.30
CA GLY A 132 -17.99 5.11 23.60
C GLY A 132 -17.84 5.72 22.20
N ASP A 133 -17.32 4.97 21.27
CA ASP A 133 -17.01 5.37 19.91
C ASP A 133 -18.03 4.80 18.93
N ASP A 134 -18.36 5.61 17.91
CA ASP A 134 -19.29 5.32 16.80
C ASP A 134 -18.72 4.25 15.81
N SER A 135 -17.97 3.25 16.29
CA SER A 135 -17.46 2.18 15.42
C SER A 135 -18.61 1.26 14.93
N LEU A 136 -18.48 0.73 13.73
CA LEU A 136 -19.42 -0.26 13.19
C LEU A 136 -19.61 -1.46 14.16
N LEU A 137 -18.59 -1.79 14.94
CA LEU A 137 -18.64 -2.86 15.97
C LEU A 137 -19.59 -2.53 17.12
N ALA A 138 -19.72 -1.26 17.53
CA ALA A 138 -20.75 -0.84 18.50
C ALA A 138 -22.17 -1.06 17.97
N ALA A 139 -22.36 -0.95 16.65
CA ALA A 139 -23.63 -1.24 15.99
C ALA A 139 -23.94 -2.74 15.92
N TYR A 140 -22.91 -3.60 15.95
CA TYR A 140 -23.06 -5.07 15.92
C TYR A 140 -23.07 -5.74 17.31
N GLY A 141 -23.06 -4.98 18.39
CA GLY A 141 -23.22 -5.54 19.75
C GLY A 141 -21.93 -5.79 20.54
N GLY A 142 -20.84 -5.14 20.17
CA GLY A 142 -19.77 -4.80 21.11
C GLY A 142 -18.63 -5.79 21.36
N ASP A 143 -18.74 -7.07 21.01
CA ASP A 143 -17.63 -8.01 21.19
C ASP A 143 -17.28 -8.65 19.84
N GLY A 144 -16.23 -8.13 19.18
CA GLY A 144 -15.62 -8.83 18.07
C GLY A 144 -15.14 -10.20 18.53
N GLY A 145 -15.50 -11.27 17.78
CA GLY A 145 -15.08 -12.62 18.06
C GLY A 145 -13.57 -12.80 17.91
N HIS A 146 -13.07 -13.93 18.41
CA HIS A 146 -11.65 -14.22 18.42
C HIS A 146 -11.09 -14.55 17.04
N LEU A 147 -10.12 -13.76 16.57
CA LEU A 147 -9.36 -14.05 15.36
C LEU A 147 -8.02 -14.70 15.72
N THR A 148 -7.74 -15.84 15.12
CA THR A 148 -6.47 -16.57 15.30
C THR A 148 -5.37 -16.04 14.37
N ASP A 149 -4.12 -16.38 14.66
CA ASP A 149 -2.98 -16.06 13.79
C ASP A 149 -3.14 -16.62 12.35
N GLU A 150 -3.73 -17.80 12.21
CA GLU A 150 -4.01 -18.40 10.91
C GLU A 150 -5.10 -17.62 10.14
N HIS A 151 -6.10 -17.05 10.85
CA HIS A 151 -7.08 -16.17 10.23
C HIS A 151 -6.41 -14.91 9.67
N PHE A 152 -5.52 -14.25 10.41
CA PHE A 152 -4.80 -13.06 9.89
C PHE A 152 -3.91 -13.38 8.69
N LYS A 153 -3.27 -14.55 8.67
CA LYS A 153 -2.48 -14.99 7.52
C LYS A 153 -3.35 -15.17 6.30
N HIS A 154 -4.48 -15.87 6.44
CA HIS A 154 -5.41 -16.09 5.35
C HIS A 154 -6.05 -14.77 4.87
N MET A 155 -6.47 -13.91 5.80
CA MET A 155 -6.98 -12.57 5.47
C MET A 155 -5.96 -11.74 4.69
N ALA A 156 -4.69 -11.81 5.04
CA ALA A 156 -3.61 -11.12 4.31
C ALA A 156 -3.38 -11.71 2.90
N GLU A 157 -3.65 -13.00 2.70
CA GLU A 157 -3.56 -13.65 1.38
C GLU A 157 -4.69 -13.21 0.45
N VAL A 158 -5.92 -13.18 0.94
CA VAL A 158 -7.11 -12.93 0.11
C VAL A 158 -7.47 -11.46 -0.05
N SER A 159 -6.85 -10.57 0.73
CA SER A 159 -7.14 -9.13 0.72
C SER A 159 -6.40 -8.37 -0.37
N GLY A 160 -7.00 -7.27 -0.82
CA GLY A 160 -6.38 -6.27 -1.71
C GLY A 160 -5.31 -5.42 -1.01
N THR A 161 -4.91 -4.33 -1.66
CA THR A 161 -3.81 -3.43 -1.22
C THR A 161 -4.31 -2.14 -0.58
N ASN A 162 -5.62 -1.86 -0.61
CA ASN A 162 -6.22 -0.69 0.00
C ASN A 162 -6.35 -0.88 1.51
N ILE A 163 -5.62 -0.09 2.30
CA ILE A 163 -5.58 -0.22 3.76
C ILE A 163 -6.94 0.04 4.41
N ARG A 164 -7.72 1.01 3.91
CA ARG A 164 -9.07 1.29 4.46
C ARG A 164 -10.03 0.12 4.25
N GLU A 165 -9.98 -0.50 3.07
CA GLU A 165 -10.75 -1.71 2.80
C GLU A 165 -10.28 -2.89 3.66
N LEU A 166 -8.96 -2.98 3.89
CA LEU A 166 -8.37 -3.99 4.76
C LEU A 166 -8.83 -3.86 6.22
N GLU A 167 -8.92 -2.63 6.73
CA GLU A 167 -9.46 -2.33 8.07
C GLU A 167 -10.94 -2.72 8.18
N SER A 168 -11.77 -2.29 7.23
CA SER A 168 -13.20 -2.64 7.19
C SER A 168 -13.42 -4.15 7.02
N PHE A 169 -12.57 -4.82 6.24
CA PHE A 169 -12.59 -6.26 6.09
C PHE A 169 -12.25 -6.96 7.41
N CYS A 170 -11.28 -6.44 8.17
CA CYS A 170 -10.93 -6.94 9.49
C CYS A 170 -12.10 -6.83 10.47
N GLU A 171 -12.78 -5.68 10.52
CA GLU A 171 -13.97 -5.47 11.34
C GLU A 171 -15.08 -6.46 11.00
N ARG A 172 -15.31 -6.68 9.70
CA ARG A 172 -16.36 -7.61 9.25
C ARG A 172 -16.03 -9.06 9.61
N CYS A 173 -14.78 -9.50 9.46
CA CYS A 173 -14.35 -10.84 9.88
C CYS A 173 -14.46 -11.03 11.40
N ALA A 174 -14.09 -10.02 12.19
CA ALA A 174 -14.23 -10.07 13.64
C ALA A 174 -15.71 -10.11 14.08
N GLY A 175 -16.58 -9.36 13.42
CA GLY A 175 -18.02 -9.42 13.65
C GLY A 175 -18.60 -10.81 13.35
N GLU A 176 -18.26 -11.39 12.20
CA GLU A 176 -18.69 -12.74 11.83
C GLU A 176 -18.17 -13.80 12.81
N ALA A 177 -16.91 -13.67 13.28
CA ALA A 177 -16.34 -14.54 14.30
C ALA A 177 -17.18 -14.50 15.58
N GLY A 178 -17.57 -13.30 16.06
CA GLY A 178 -18.44 -13.14 17.22
C GLY A 178 -19.84 -13.74 17.03
N ASP A 179 -20.41 -13.61 15.83
CA ASP A 179 -21.69 -14.23 15.50
C ASP A 179 -21.59 -15.76 15.52
N ARG A 180 -20.54 -16.34 14.92
CA ARG A 180 -20.28 -17.78 14.95
C ARG A 180 -20.08 -18.32 16.36
N GLU A 181 -19.30 -17.62 17.19
CA GLU A 181 -19.08 -18.02 18.60
C GLU A 181 -20.38 -18.06 19.41
N ARG A 182 -21.29 -17.10 19.19
CA ARG A 182 -22.63 -17.10 19.82
C ARG A 182 -23.48 -18.28 19.40
N GLU A 183 -23.28 -18.78 18.18
CA GLU A 183 -23.94 -19.99 17.67
C GLU A 183 -23.20 -21.28 18.06
N GLY A 184 -22.08 -21.19 18.77
CA GLY A 184 -21.27 -22.34 19.19
C GLY A 184 -20.33 -22.89 18.12
N GLY A 185 -20.07 -22.11 17.06
CA GLY A 185 -19.13 -22.41 15.99
C GLY A 185 -17.87 -21.56 16.03
N GLU A 186 -17.05 -21.66 15.01
CA GLU A 186 -15.84 -20.87 14.80
C GLU A 186 -15.85 -20.27 13.40
N LEU A 187 -15.13 -19.14 13.21
CA LEU A 187 -14.92 -18.54 11.90
C LEU A 187 -14.12 -19.49 11.01
N THR A 188 -14.60 -19.77 9.82
CA THR A 188 -13.91 -20.64 8.85
C THR A 188 -13.19 -19.82 7.78
N PHE A 189 -12.24 -20.42 7.07
CA PHE A 189 -11.60 -19.77 5.92
C PHE A 189 -12.58 -19.51 4.78
N ASP A 190 -13.58 -20.36 4.59
CA ASP A 190 -14.64 -20.14 3.60
C ASP A 190 -15.49 -18.91 3.94
N ASP A 191 -15.74 -18.65 5.22
CA ASP A 191 -16.42 -17.42 5.67
C ASP A 191 -15.56 -16.18 5.36
N ILE A 192 -14.24 -16.25 5.62
CA ILE A 192 -13.30 -15.19 5.30
C ILE A 192 -13.27 -14.92 3.78
N ASP A 193 -13.23 -15.96 2.95
CA ASP A 193 -13.24 -15.84 1.49
C ASP A 193 -14.56 -15.23 0.98
N ALA A 194 -15.69 -15.61 1.57
CA ALA A 194 -16.99 -15.05 1.24
C ALA A 194 -17.07 -13.55 1.59
N ILE A 195 -16.51 -13.14 2.73
CA ILE A 195 -16.42 -11.73 3.12
C ILE A 195 -15.44 -10.99 2.20
N ALA A 196 -14.26 -11.54 1.94
CA ALA A 196 -13.25 -10.94 1.09
C ALA A 196 -13.80 -10.62 -0.31
N SER A 197 -14.64 -11.49 -0.87
CA SER A 197 -15.27 -11.29 -2.17
C SER A 197 -16.21 -10.07 -2.24
N GLN A 198 -16.65 -9.54 -1.09
CA GLN A 198 -17.48 -8.34 -1.02
C GLN A 198 -16.67 -7.05 -1.00
N TYR A 199 -15.43 -7.10 -0.50
CA TYR A 199 -14.53 -5.94 -0.36
C TYR A 199 -13.54 -5.84 -1.51
N PHE A 200 -13.07 -6.98 -1.98
CA PHE A 200 -12.01 -7.02 -2.98
C PHE A 200 -12.55 -7.67 -4.24
N ASP A 201 -12.17 -7.12 -5.37
CA ASP A 201 -12.46 -7.77 -6.64
C ASP A 201 -11.60 -9.05 -6.76
N THR A 202 -12.06 -10.12 -6.13
CA THR A 202 -11.44 -11.45 -6.22
C THR A 202 -11.56 -12.04 -7.63
N SER A 203 -12.34 -11.40 -8.51
CA SER A 203 -12.39 -11.67 -9.94
C SER A 203 -11.22 -11.05 -10.71
N ALA A 204 -10.40 -10.19 -10.10
CA ALA A 204 -9.07 -9.89 -10.62
C ALA A 204 -8.33 -11.23 -10.65
N LYS A 205 -8.30 -11.85 -11.83
CA LYS A 205 -7.74 -13.15 -12.12
C LYS A 205 -6.42 -13.31 -11.39
N LYS A 206 -6.38 -14.20 -10.36
CA LYS A 206 -5.11 -14.55 -9.70
C LYS A 206 -4.15 -14.95 -10.80
N ILE A 207 -3.12 -14.18 -11.00
CA ILE A 207 -2.10 -14.49 -12.00
C ILE A 207 -1.56 -15.87 -11.66
N ASN A 208 -1.85 -16.81 -12.55
CA ASN A 208 -1.43 -18.20 -12.37
C ASN A 208 0.06 -18.34 -12.71
N VAL A 209 0.79 -19.14 -11.95
CA VAL A 209 2.19 -19.46 -12.23
C VAL A 209 2.38 -19.99 -13.65
N GLN A 210 1.44 -20.76 -14.16
CA GLN A 210 1.45 -21.27 -15.52
C GLN A 210 1.42 -20.15 -16.58
N THR A 211 0.68 -19.07 -16.32
CA THR A 211 0.68 -17.87 -17.17
C THR A 211 2.06 -17.22 -17.17
N VAL A 212 2.68 -17.07 -16.00
CA VAL A 212 4.05 -16.55 -15.88
C VAL A 212 5.03 -17.43 -16.65
N GLN A 213 4.97 -18.74 -16.45
CA GLN A 213 5.83 -19.70 -17.13
C GLN A 213 5.68 -19.60 -18.65
N SER A 214 4.46 -19.60 -19.18
CA SER A 214 4.21 -19.57 -20.64
C SER A 214 4.71 -18.26 -21.29
N VAL A 215 4.56 -17.11 -20.63
CA VAL A 215 5.08 -15.83 -21.13
C VAL A 215 6.61 -15.84 -21.16
N ILE A 216 7.25 -16.42 -20.14
CA ILE A 216 8.71 -16.51 -20.09
C ILE A 216 9.24 -17.53 -21.13
N GLU A 217 8.57 -18.66 -21.31
CA GLU A 217 8.91 -19.65 -22.33
C GLU A 217 8.93 -19.01 -23.74
N GLU A 218 7.89 -18.26 -24.06
CA GLU A 218 7.79 -17.54 -25.33
C GLU A 218 8.87 -16.45 -25.47
N GLN A 219 9.07 -15.64 -24.43
CA GLN A 219 10.01 -14.52 -24.48
C GLN A 219 11.47 -14.97 -24.61
N TYR A 220 11.85 -16.07 -23.95
CA TYR A 220 13.22 -16.58 -23.92
C TYR A 220 13.46 -17.74 -24.88
N GLY A 221 12.42 -18.24 -25.56
CA GLY A 221 12.51 -19.38 -26.47
C GLY A 221 12.96 -20.67 -25.77
N VAL A 222 12.46 -20.89 -24.55
CA VAL A 222 12.76 -22.08 -23.75
C VAL A 222 11.50 -22.94 -23.61
N THR A 223 11.67 -24.25 -23.54
CA THR A 223 10.54 -25.16 -23.31
C THR A 223 10.19 -25.23 -21.83
N HIS A 224 8.96 -25.65 -21.50
CA HIS A 224 8.53 -25.86 -20.13
C HIS A 224 9.48 -26.84 -19.38
N GLU A 225 9.82 -27.94 -20.01
CA GLU A 225 10.75 -28.94 -19.44
C GLU A 225 12.15 -28.35 -19.15
N GLU A 226 12.62 -27.41 -19.98
CA GLU A 226 13.88 -26.71 -19.74
C GLU A 226 13.76 -25.69 -18.62
N LEU A 227 12.62 -24.99 -18.54
CA LEU A 227 12.36 -23.99 -17.50
C LEU A 227 12.34 -24.62 -16.10
N ILE A 228 11.62 -25.72 -15.92
CA ILE A 228 11.51 -26.44 -14.64
C ILE A 228 12.65 -27.41 -14.38
N GLY A 229 13.32 -27.92 -15.44
CA GLY A 229 14.31 -28.95 -15.39
C GLY A 229 15.67 -28.56 -14.79
N PRO A 230 16.62 -29.49 -14.70
CA PRO A 230 17.93 -29.26 -14.07
C PRO A 230 18.95 -28.54 -14.97
N ARG A 231 18.65 -28.31 -16.25
CA ARG A 231 19.57 -27.66 -17.20
C ARG A 231 20.00 -26.27 -16.73
N ARG A 232 21.30 -25.95 -16.97
CA ARG A 232 21.95 -24.72 -16.46
C ARG A 232 22.56 -23.84 -17.54
N ASN A 233 22.12 -23.98 -18.81
CA ASN A 233 22.55 -23.05 -19.86
C ASN A 233 22.22 -21.61 -19.46
N ALA A 234 23.08 -20.67 -19.84
CA ALA A 234 22.96 -19.28 -19.41
C ALA A 234 21.56 -18.67 -19.69
N ASN A 235 21.02 -18.93 -20.90
CA ASN A 235 19.68 -18.46 -21.28
C ASN A 235 18.58 -19.08 -20.42
N ILE A 236 18.59 -20.40 -20.23
CA ILE A 236 17.62 -21.15 -19.42
C ILE A 236 17.69 -20.70 -17.95
N ALA A 237 18.92 -20.51 -17.42
CA ALA A 237 19.11 -20.07 -16.06
C ALA A 237 18.60 -18.64 -15.86
N LYS A 238 18.83 -17.72 -16.81
CA LYS A 238 18.29 -16.35 -16.78
C LYS A 238 16.77 -16.37 -16.83
N ALA A 239 16.19 -17.09 -17.79
CA ALA A 239 14.73 -17.24 -17.92
C ALA A 239 14.09 -17.75 -16.61
N ARG A 240 14.67 -18.80 -16.02
CA ARG A 240 14.20 -19.38 -14.76
C ARG A 240 14.30 -18.41 -13.59
N HIS A 241 15.40 -17.66 -13.46
CA HIS A 241 15.51 -16.66 -12.37
C HIS A 241 14.44 -15.58 -12.49
N ILE A 242 14.19 -15.09 -13.72
CA ILE A 242 13.16 -14.09 -13.99
C ILE A 242 11.74 -14.64 -13.75
N ALA A 243 11.48 -15.89 -14.21
CA ALA A 243 10.20 -16.55 -13.97
C ALA A 243 9.89 -16.72 -12.47
N ILE A 244 10.87 -17.19 -11.69
CA ILE A 244 10.76 -17.31 -10.23
C ILE A 244 10.52 -15.95 -9.58
N TYR A 245 11.24 -14.91 -10.00
CA TYR A 245 11.06 -13.55 -9.49
C TYR A 245 9.63 -13.05 -9.76
N LEU A 246 9.15 -13.17 -10.99
CA LEU A 246 7.81 -12.72 -11.37
C LEU A 246 6.71 -13.58 -10.72
N ALA A 247 6.91 -14.87 -10.52
CA ALA A 247 5.97 -15.72 -9.81
C ALA A 247 5.81 -15.30 -8.33
N ILE A 248 6.91 -14.92 -7.66
CA ILE A 248 6.85 -14.41 -6.29
C ILE A 248 6.12 -13.06 -6.25
N GLU A 249 6.44 -12.15 -7.18
CA GLU A 249 5.92 -10.78 -7.19
C GLU A 249 4.46 -10.68 -7.65
N MET A 250 4.02 -11.55 -8.57
CA MET A 250 2.72 -11.42 -9.24
C MET A 250 1.71 -12.49 -8.84
N CYS A 251 2.17 -13.68 -8.40
CA CYS A 251 1.26 -14.76 -7.99
C CYS A 251 1.07 -14.85 -6.46
N GLU A 252 1.70 -13.93 -5.70
CA GLU A 252 1.64 -13.88 -4.22
C GLU A 252 1.94 -15.22 -3.52
N MET A 253 2.80 -16.04 -4.14
CA MET A 253 3.14 -17.37 -3.66
C MET A 253 4.32 -17.35 -2.70
N THR A 254 4.29 -18.25 -1.72
CA THR A 254 5.46 -18.48 -0.85
C THR A 254 6.63 -19.07 -1.65
N THR A 255 7.86 -18.82 -1.20
CA THR A 255 9.06 -19.37 -1.85
C THR A 255 9.05 -20.89 -1.93
N THR A 256 8.39 -21.57 -1.01
CA THR A 256 8.21 -23.03 -1.00
C THR A 256 7.23 -23.47 -2.09
N ALA A 257 6.09 -22.79 -2.23
CA ALA A 257 5.10 -23.06 -3.26
C ALA A 257 5.66 -22.79 -4.66
N VAL A 258 6.36 -21.67 -4.85
CA VAL A 258 7.08 -21.39 -6.11
C VAL A 258 8.12 -22.46 -6.41
N GLY A 259 8.85 -22.96 -5.40
CA GLY A 259 9.81 -24.03 -5.57
C GLY A 259 9.21 -25.31 -6.11
N ALA A 260 8.00 -25.68 -5.67
CA ALA A 260 7.27 -26.84 -6.17
C ALA A 260 6.96 -26.71 -7.68
N GLU A 261 6.47 -25.54 -8.12
CA GLU A 261 6.13 -25.24 -9.52
C GLU A 261 7.34 -25.16 -10.46
N PHE A 262 8.52 -24.94 -9.93
CA PHE A 262 9.78 -24.88 -10.71
C PHE A 262 10.67 -26.12 -10.52
N GLY A 263 10.07 -27.30 -10.47
CA GLY A 263 10.78 -28.59 -10.44
C GLY A 263 11.27 -28.99 -9.04
N ASN A 264 10.43 -28.78 -8.04
CA ASN A 264 10.66 -29.13 -6.62
C ASN A 264 11.96 -28.55 -6.05
N ARG A 265 12.23 -27.29 -6.37
CA ARG A 265 13.39 -26.58 -5.84
C ARG A 265 13.16 -26.17 -4.40
N ASN A 266 14.20 -26.30 -3.59
CA ASN A 266 14.11 -25.86 -2.20
C ASN A 266 14.03 -24.33 -2.10
N HIS A 267 13.47 -23.84 -1.00
CA HIS A 267 13.25 -22.42 -0.74
C HIS A 267 14.55 -21.59 -0.84
N SER A 268 15.72 -22.16 -0.49
CA SER A 268 16.99 -21.44 -0.57
C SER A 268 17.41 -21.18 -2.01
N THR A 269 17.13 -22.11 -2.94
CA THR A 269 17.37 -21.94 -4.39
C THR A 269 16.45 -20.86 -4.96
N VAL A 270 15.18 -20.83 -4.54
CA VAL A 270 14.20 -19.83 -4.93
C VAL A 270 14.62 -18.44 -4.43
N SER A 271 14.97 -18.31 -3.16
CA SER A 271 15.47 -17.07 -2.57
C SER A 271 16.74 -16.55 -3.24
N THR A 272 17.65 -17.47 -3.60
CA THR A 272 18.88 -17.10 -4.33
C THR A 272 18.56 -16.56 -5.74
N SER A 273 17.59 -17.19 -6.43
CA SER A 273 17.12 -16.73 -7.75
C SER A 273 16.49 -15.35 -7.68
N TYR A 274 15.66 -15.12 -6.69
CA TYR A 274 15.02 -13.84 -6.42
C TYR A 274 16.04 -12.71 -6.18
N LYS A 275 16.97 -12.93 -5.25
CA LYS A 275 18.05 -11.96 -4.95
C LYS A 275 18.93 -11.66 -6.15
N LYS A 276 19.16 -12.66 -7.01
CA LYS A 276 19.95 -12.48 -8.23
C LYS A 276 19.27 -11.53 -9.20
N VAL A 277 17.95 -11.64 -9.39
CA VAL A 277 17.19 -10.70 -10.25
C VAL A 277 17.15 -9.30 -9.62
N GLN A 278 16.97 -9.19 -8.31
CA GLN A 278 17.05 -7.90 -7.62
C GLN A 278 18.40 -7.21 -7.86
N LYS A 279 19.50 -7.96 -7.83
CA LYS A 279 20.82 -7.43 -8.15
C LYS A 279 20.92 -7.00 -9.61
N MET A 280 20.39 -7.79 -10.55
CA MET A 280 20.38 -7.45 -11.98
C MET A 280 19.59 -6.14 -12.24
N ILE A 281 18.48 -5.91 -11.54
CA ILE A 281 17.69 -4.66 -11.62
C ILE A 281 18.53 -3.44 -11.19
N GLN A 282 19.38 -3.60 -10.17
CA GLN A 282 20.24 -2.52 -9.68
C GLN A 282 21.42 -2.23 -10.63
N GLU A 283 21.92 -3.24 -11.33
CA GLU A 283 23.11 -3.15 -12.18
C GLU A 283 22.78 -2.78 -13.64
N ASP A 284 21.57 -3.11 -14.12
CA ASP A 284 21.21 -2.93 -15.53
C ASP A 284 19.76 -2.42 -15.70
N ARG A 285 19.66 -1.20 -16.20
CA ARG A 285 18.35 -0.55 -16.45
C ARG A 285 17.52 -1.28 -17.51
N THR A 286 18.14 -1.97 -18.46
CA THR A 286 17.43 -2.72 -19.50
C THR A 286 16.63 -3.87 -18.91
N VAL A 287 17.13 -4.50 -17.85
CA VAL A 287 16.41 -5.55 -17.12
C VAL A 287 15.12 -5.02 -16.50
N THR A 288 15.13 -3.78 -16.01
CA THR A 288 13.92 -3.13 -15.45
C THR A 288 12.85 -2.93 -16.52
N GLU A 289 13.24 -2.49 -17.71
CA GLU A 289 12.35 -2.29 -18.86
C GLU A 289 11.79 -3.63 -19.37
N ASP A 290 12.63 -4.65 -19.47
CA ASP A 290 12.23 -6.03 -19.82
C ASP A 290 11.21 -6.58 -18.82
N LEU A 291 11.45 -6.44 -17.52
CA LEU A 291 10.55 -6.90 -16.47
C LEU A 291 9.20 -6.18 -16.52
N LYS A 292 9.19 -4.87 -16.80
CA LYS A 292 7.95 -4.12 -16.99
C LYS A 292 7.15 -4.66 -18.15
N SER A 293 7.78 -4.86 -19.32
CA SER A 293 7.14 -5.44 -20.49
C SER A 293 6.58 -6.86 -20.23
N LEU A 294 7.32 -7.68 -19.47
CA LEU A 294 6.88 -9.02 -19.09
C LEU A 294 5.66 -8.97 -18.14
N ARG A 295 5.66 -8.08 -17.15
CA ARG A 295 4.51 -7.88 -16.26
C ARG A 295 3.26 -7.49 -17.03
N ASP A 296 3.38 -6.52 -17.97
CA ASP A 296 2.26 -6.10 -18.82
C ASP A 296 1.71 -7.27 -19.65
N LYS A 297 2.58 -8.09 -20.25
CA LYS A 297 2.19 -9.29 -21.02
C LYS A 297 1.50 -10.35 -20.15
N ILE A 298 1.98 -10.58 -18.95
CA ILE A 298 1.39 -11.54 -18.00
C ILE A 298 -0.01 -11.06 -17.58
N THR A 299 -0.15 -9.80 -17.24
CA THR A 299 -1.43 -9.20 -16.85
C THR A 299 -2.46 -9.25 -17.97
N LEU A 300 -2.04 -9.04 -19.23
CA LEU A 300 -2.93 -9.14 -20.40
C LEU A 300 -3.41 -10.57 -20.70
N ARG A 301 -2.67 -11.61 -20.25
CA ARG A 301 -3.02 -13.02 -20.45
C ARG A 301 -3.74 -13.68 -19.27
N SER A 302 -3.78 -13.00 -18.13
CA SER A 302 -4.52 -13.42 -16.94
C SER A 302 -5.98 -13.06 -17.06
#